data_46855f1e631fd55468aacfaa713b2c5c
#
_entry.id   46855f1e631fd55468aacfaa713b2c5c
#
_cell.length_a   1.000
_cell.length_b   1.000
_cell.length_c   1.000
_cell.angle_alpha   90.00
_cell.angle_beta   90.00
_cell.angle_gamma   90.00
#
_symmetry.space_group_name_H-M   'P 1'
#
loop_
_entity.id
_entity.type
_entity.pdbx_description
1 polymer ?
#
loop_
_entity_poly.entity_id
_entity_poly.type
_entity_poly.pdbx_seq_one_letter_code
_entity_poly.pdbx_strand_id
1 'polypeptide(L)'
;ILPSRGSKPHVLSVGISSIRTNIPYDNACIIKSGEHPFIQHDSYVRYRDARIDAVEHIEKRVHEGVFSVKPPCSAELLSRIITGASTSRYASREVKLLIAKFAMT
;
A
#
# COMPACT_ATOMS: atom_id res chain seq x y z
N ILE A 1 -5.10 3.40 8.09
CA ILE A 1 -4.14 3.86 9.09
C ILE A 1 -3.98 2.79 10.16
N LEU A 2 -2.77 2.33 10.37
CA LEU A 2 -2.48 1.35 11.39
C LEU A 2 -1.82 2.03 12.58
N PRO A 3 -2.34 1.83 13.79
CA PRO A 3 -1.70 2.42 14.96
C PRO A 3 -0.31 1.81 15.17
N SER A 4 0.65 2.66 15.50
CA SER A 4 1.98 2.20 15.84
C SER A 4 2.07 1.85 17.32
N ARG A 5 3.19 1.28 17.69
CA ARG A 5 3.57 1.18 19.10
C ARG A 5 3.93 2.56 19.57
N GLY A 6 3.16 3.20 20.32
CA GLY A 6 3.45 4.51 20.83
C GLY A 6 2.28 5.41 20.63
N SER A 7 2.46 6.66 20.95
CA SER A 7 1.39 7.63 21.02
C SER A 7 0.96 8.19 19.68
N LYS A 8 1.77 8.05 18.63
CA LYS A 8 1.48 8.67 17.33
C LYS A 8 1.03 7.64 16.30
N PRO A 9 -0.06 7.93 15.57
CA PRO A 9 -0.51 7.04 14.51
C PRO A 9 0.46 7.03 13.33
N HIS A 10 0.55 5.88 12.68
CA HIS A 10 1.34 5.69 11.47
C HIS A 10 0.48 5.10 10.38
N VAL A 11 0.92 5.26 9.14
CA VAL A 11 0.29 4.65 7.97
C VAL A 11 1.28 3.74 7.29
N LEU A 12 0.76 2.66 6.73
CA LEU A 12 1.51 1.80 5.84
C LEU A 12 1.18 2.23 4.41
N SER A 13 2.20 2.59 3.66
CA SER A 13 2.07 3.03 2.27
C SER A 13 2.73 2.02 1.34
N VAL A 14 2.10 1.76 0.21
CA VAL A 14 2.65 0.90 -0.84
C VAL A 14 2.62 1.64 -2.17
N GLY A 15 3.59 1.35 -3.03
CA GLY A 15 3.61 1.87 -4.39
C GLY A 15 2.84 0.94 -5.33
N ILE A 16 2.31 1.51 -6.38
CA ILE A 16 1.62 0.77 -7.44
C ILE A 16 2.27 1.15 -8.75
N SER A 17 2.64 0.15 -9.55
CA SER A 17 3.25 0.35 -10.86
C SER A 17 2.53 -0.45 -11.93
N SER A 18 2.54 0.07 -13.16
CA SER A 18 1.99 -0.65 -14.31
C SER A 18 2.83 -1.88 -14.61
N ILE A 19 2.18 -2.98 -14.95
CA ILE A 19 2.83 -4.19 -15.42
C ILE A 19 3.37 -3.92 -16.83
N ARG A 20 4.65 -4.23 -17.03
CA ARG A 20 5.31 -4.07 -18.33
C ARG A 20 5.77 -5.41 -18.87
N THR A 21 5.67 -5.56 -20.19
CA THR A 21 6.12 -6.78 -20.88
C THR A 21 7.61 -7.01 -20.61
N ASN A 22 7.98 -8.26 -20.32
CA ASN A 22 9.35 -8.69 -20.09
C ASN A 22 10.08 -8.08 -18.90
N ILE A 23 9.35 -7.43 -17.99
CA ILE A 23 9.91 -6.94 -16.73
C ILE A 23 9.28 -7.72 -15.59
N PRO A 24 10.08 -8.45 -14.79
CA PRO A 24 9.56 -9.17 -13.63
C PRO A 24 8.88 -8.23 -12.63
N TYR A 25 7.85 -8.71 -11.98
CA TYR A 25 7.13 -7.95 -10.97
C TYR A 25 6.62 -8.86 -9.86
N ASP A 26 6.32 -8.26 -8.72
CA ASP A 26 5.72 -8.95 -7.58
C ASP A 26 4.24 -9.21 -7.90
N ASN A 27 3.85 -10.47 -7.96
CA ASN A 27 2.48 -10.85 -8.32
C ASN A 27 1.56 -11.14 -7.13
N ALA A 28 1.96 -10.73 -5.93
CA ALA A 28 1.15 -10.98 -4.73
C ALA A 28 -0.20 -10.25 -4.77
N CYS A 29 -0.25 -9.07 -5.39
CA CYS A 29 -1.51 -8.36 -5.59
C CYS A 29 -1.49 -7.65 -6.95
N ILE A 30 -2.37 -8.09 -7.85
CA ILE A 30 -2.54 -7.50 -9.17
C ILE A 30 -3.82 -6.66 -9.16
N ILE A 31 -3.74 -5.44 -9.66
CA ILE A 31 -4.87 -4.53 -9.78
C ILE A 31 -5.15 -4.33 -11.26
N LYS A 32 -6.34 -4.74 -11.69
CA LYS A 32 -6.72 -4.62 -13.09
C LYS A 32 -7.11 -3.19 -13.43
N SER A 33 -6.91 -2.83 -14.69
CA SER A 33 -7.37 -1.55 -15.22
C SER A 33 -8.85 -1.36 -14.91
N GLY A 34 -9.21 -0.20 -14.36
CA GLY A 34 -10.59 0.13 -14.05
C GLY A 34 -11.05 -0.23 -12.64
N GLU A 35 -10.26 -0.98 -11.87
CA GLU A 35 -10.62 -1.29 -10.47
C GLU A 35 -10.58 -0.04 -9.56
N HIS A 36 -9.89 0.99 -10.02
CA HIS A 36 -9.86 2.30 -9.38
C HIS A 36 -9.79 3.34 -10.49
N PRO A 37 -10.43 4.50 -10.36
CA PRO A 37 -10.41 5.52 -11.42
C PRO A 37 -9.01 5.95 -11.85
N PHE A 38 -8.05 5.87 -10.95
CA PHE A 38 -6.66 6.26 -11.21
C PHE A 38 -5.84 5.14 -11.85
N ILE A 39 -6.34 3.91 -11.89
CA ILE A 39 -5.64 2.75 -12.44
C ILE A 39 -6.12 2.53 -13.89
N GLN A 40 -5.33 2.97 -14.85
CA GLN A 40 -5.66 2.88 -16.28
C GLN A 40 -5.00 1.71 -17.00
N HIS A 41 -4.05 1.05 -16.35
CA HIS A 41 -3.33 -0.12 -16.87
C HIS A 41 -3.29 -1.18 -15.79
N ASP A 42 -3.24 -2.46 -16.19
CA ASP A 42 -3.02 -3.53 -15.23
C ASP A 42 -1.74 -3.24 -14.47
N SER A 43 -1.82 -3.33 -13.16
CA SER A 43 -0.79 -2.85 -12.25
C SER A 43 -0.52 -3.86 -11.15
N TYR A 44 0.56 -3.67 -10.44
CA TYR A 44 0.91 -4.51 -9.30
C TYR A 44 1.32 -3.64 -8.11
N VAL A 45 1.14 -4.19 -6.92
CA VAL A 45 1.55 -3.50 -5.70
C VAL A 45 3.02 -3.82 -5.44
N ARG A 46 3.83 -2.78 -5.26
CA ARG A 46 5.27 -2.91 -5.00
C ARG A 46 5.52 -2.99 -3.50
N TYR A 47 5.40 -4.19 -2.94
CA TYR A 47 5.59 -4.38 -1.51
C TYR A 47 7.03 -4.16 -1.06
N ARG A 48 7.99 -4.29 -1.95
CA ARG A 48 9.40 -4.00 -1.65
C ARG A 48 9.57 -2.55 -1.17
N ASP A 49 8.80 -1.64 -1.73
CA ASP A 49 8.89 -0.21 -1.42
C ASP A 49 7.88 0.23 -0.38
N ALA A 50 7.23 -0.70 0.29
CA ALA A 50 6.28 -0.38 1.34
C ALA A 50 6.98 0.37 2.48
N ARG A 51 6.31 1.40 2.99
CA ARG A 51 6.86 2.29 4.01
C ARG A 51 5.87 2.49 5.14
N ILE A 52 6.41 2.67 6.32
CA ILE A 52 5.62 3.02 7.49
C ILE A 52 6.01 4.44 7.89
N ASP A 53 5.08 5.37 7.72
CA ASP A 53 5.30 6.80 7.99
C ASP A 53 4.31 7.30 9.03
N ALA A 54 4.72 8.33 9.79
CA ALA A 54 3.80 9.01 10.68
C ALA A 54 2.71 9.72 9.85
N VAL A 55 1.47 9.62 10.30
CA VAL A 55 0.33 10.30 9.65
C VAL A 55 0.61 11.80 9.53
N GLU A 56 1.15 12.40 10.58
CA GLU A 56 1.52 13.80 10.61
C GLU A 56 2.44 14.20 9.45
N HIS A 57 3.42 13.34 9.13
CA HIS A 57 4.34 13.57 8.03
C HIS A 57 3.62 13.57 6.68
N ILE A 58 2.71 12.63 6.48
CA ILE A 58 1.93 12.54 5.24
C ILE A 58 1.01 13.75 5.10
N GLU A 59 0.33 14.14 6.17
CA GLU A 59 -0.55 15.31 6.16
C GLU A 59 0.21 16.57 5.80
N LYS A 60 1.43 16.73 6.32
CA LYS A 60 2.27 17.87 5.99
C LYS A 60 2.59 17.90 4.50
N ARG A 61 2.92 16.75 3.90
CA ARG A 61 3.22 16.67 2.46
C ARG A 61 2.01 16.99 1.60
N VAL A 62 0.82 16.59 2.03
CA VAL A 62 -0.42 16.95 1.35
C VAL A 62 -0.63 18.46 1.42
N HIS A 63 -0.47 19.06 2.60
CA HIS A 63 -0.63 20.48 2.81
C HIS A 63 0.34 21.30 1.96
N GLU A 64 1.58 20.83 1.81
CA GLU A 64 2.60 21.48 1.00
C GLU A 64 2.41 21.26 -0.51
N GLY A 65 1.43 20.45 -0.92
CA GLY A 65 1.18 20.15 -2.33
C GLY A 65 2.12 19.12 -2.93
N VAL A 66 2.98 18.49 -2.12
CA VAL A 66 3.87 17.42 -2.60
C VAL A 66 3.09 16.16 -2.96
N PHE A 67 2.08 15.81 -2.13
CA PHE A 67 1.17 14.73 -2.40
C PHE A 67 -0.23 15.28 -2.67
N SER A 68 -0.97 14.63 -3.54
CA SER A 68 -2.38 14.95 -3.76
C SER A 68 -3.26 13.76 -3.37
N VAL A 69 -4.43 14.07 -2.82
CA VAL A 69 -5.39 13.05 -2.39
C VAL A 69 -6.25 12.65 -3.57
N LYS A 70 -6.39 11.34 -3.80
CA LYS A 70 -7.25 10.76 -4.82
C LYS A 70 -8.38 9.98 -4.14
N PRO A 71 -9.44 9.61 -4.88
CA PRO A 71 -10.51 8.82 -4.29
C PRO A 71 -9.97 7.55 -3.62
N PRO A 72 -10.51 7.15 -2.45
CA PRO A 72 -10.07 5.93 -1.79
C PRO A 72 -10.41 4.70 -2.63
N CYS A 73 -9.66 3.61 -2.43
CA CYS A 73 -9.98 2.35 -3.06
C CYS A 73 -11.15 1.68 -2.32
N SER A 74 -11.80 0.71 -2.99
CA SER A 74 -12.88 -0.06 -2.37
C SER A 74 -12.34 -0.90 -1.21
N ALA A 75 -13.24 -1.30 -0.30
CA ALA A 75 -12.89 -2.18 0.80
C ALA A 75 -12.36 -3.53 0.28
N GLU A 76 -12.92 -4.03 -0.81
CA GLU A 76 -12.46 -5.27 -1.44
C GLU A 76 -11.03 -5.15 -1.94
N LEU A 77 -10.72 -4.08 -2.64
CA LEU A 77 -9.36 -3.85 -3.15
C LEU A 77 -8.38 -3.68 -2.00
N LEU A 78 -8.74 -2.92 -0.98
CA LEU A 78 -7.91 -2.74 0.20
C LEU A 78 -7.61 -4.08 0.88
N SER A 79 -8.62 -4.94 1.01
CA SER A 79 -8.46 -6.28 1.59
C SER A 79 -7.45 -7.11 0.78
N ARG A 80 -7.52 -7.05 -0.54
CA ARG A 80 -6.58 -7.76 -1.41
C ARG A 80 -5.16 -7.24 -1.25
N ILE A 81 -5.00 -5.93 -1.10
CA ILE A 81 -3.68 -5.32 -0.88
C ILE A 81 -3.10 -5.78 0.45
N ILE A 82 -3.91 -5.81 1.50
CA ILE A 82 -3.48 -6.28 2.82
C ILE A 82 -3.08 -7.75 2.78
N THR A 83 -3.90 -8.59 2.15
CA THR A 83 -3.61 -10.03 2.01
C THR A 83 -2.32 -10.23 1.23
N GLY A 84 -2.12 -9.46 0.15
CA GLY A 84 -0.91 -9.54 -0.65
C GLY A 84 0.34 -9.19 0.14
N ALA A 85 0.25 -8.26 1.07
CA ALA A 85 1.39 -7.89 1.94
C ALA A 85 1.85 -9.08 2.77
N SER A 86 0.92 -9.94 3.21
CA SER A 86 1.26 -11.14 3.99
C SER A 86 1.94 -12.20 3.15
N THR A 87 1.60 -12.29 1.85
CA THR A 87 2.09 -13.36 0.97
C THR A 87 3.27 -12.94 0.12
N SER A 88 3.52 -11.64 -0.05
CA SER A 88 4.62 -11.15 -0.88
C SER A 88 5.98 -11.58 -0.29
N ARG A 89 6.83 -12.11 -1.15
CA ARG A 89 8.21 -12.43 -0.75
C ARG A 89 9.08 -11.17 -0.66
N TYR A 90 8.62 -10.05 -1.17
CA TYR A 90 9.36 -8.80 -1.21
C TYR A 90 8.97 -7.84 -0.09
N ALA A 91 7.87 -8.08 0.60
CA ALA A 91 7.49 -7.26 1.76
C ALA A 91 8.46 -7.52 2.91
N SER A 92 8.88 -6.44 3.59
CA SER A 92 9.81 -6.56 4.70
C SER A 92 9.16 -7.30 5.88
N ARG A 93 10.00 -7.84 6.75
CA ARG A 93 9.53 -8.48 7.97
C ARG A 93 8.73 -7.53 8.83
N GLU A 94 9.16 -6.27 8.91
CA GLU A 94 8.46 -5.24 9.68
C GLU A 94 7.04 -5.01 9.16
N VAL A 95 6.89 -4.92 7.84
CA VAL A 95 5.57 -4.77 7.21
C VAL A 95 4.70 -5.98 7.49
N LYS A 96 5.23 -7.18 7.34
CA LYS A 96 4.48 -8.42 7.60
C LYS A 96 4.04 -8.53 9.06
N LEU A 97 4.89 -8.15 9.99
CA LEU A 97 4.54 -8.16 11.41
C LEU A 97 3.44 -7.14 11.72
N LEU A 98 3.50 -5.97 11.11
CA LEU A 98 2.48 -4.95 11.28
C LEU A 98 1.13 -5.41 10.75
N ILE A 99 1.11 -6.02 9.56
CA ILE A 99 -0.11 -6.54 8.95
C ILE A 99 -0.71 -7.68 9.80
N ALA A 100 0.12 -8.59 10.30
CA ALA A 100 -0.33 -9.68 11.15
C ALA A 100 -0.96 -9.15 12.44
N LYS A 101 -0.36 -8.15 13.03
CA LYS A 101 -0.87 -7.50 14.25
C LYS A 101 -2.20 -6.81 13.99
N PHE A 102 -2.33 -6.12 12.87
CA PHE A 102 -3.57 -5.48 12.46
C PHE A 102 -4.69 -6.51 12.25
N ALA A 103 -4.39 -7.63 11.64
CA ALA A 103 -5.37 -8.69 11.37
C ALA A 103 -5.86 -9.38 12.65
N MET A 104 -5.10 -9.31 13.73
CA MET A 104 -5.47 -9.90 15.03
C MET A 104 -6.37 -8.98 15.87
N THR A 105 -6.51 -7.75 15.47
CA THR A 105 -7.41 -6.82 16.16
C THR A 105 -8.76 -6.77 15.46
#